data_7920181c37e179f0e20b7c16bd748378
#
_entry.id   7920181c37e179f0e20b7c16bd748378
#
_cell.length_a   1.000
_cell.length_b   1.000
_cell.length_c   1.000
_cell.angle_alpha   90.00
_cell.angle_beta   90.00
_cell.angle_gamma   90.00
#
_symmetry.space_group_name_H-M   'P 1'
#
loop_
_entity.id
_entity.type
_entity.pdbx_description
1 polymer ?
#
loop_
_entity_poly.entity_id
_entity_poly.type
_entity_poly.pdbx_seq_one_letter_code
_entity_poly.pdbx_strand_id
1 'polypeptide(L)'
;MKYMLLIHQGSAPTPYDQEAWGRLTEDEQQAVYGDYQALNQTPGVSPGLQLQSPETATTVRVENGSTLTTDGPFVAIKEALGGYFVFEADDLDAAIEVASRVPAARMGGAVEVRPVVEY
;
A
#
# COMPACT_ATOMS: atom_id res chain seq x y z
N MET A 1 -8.06 9.36 -16.32
CA MET A 1 -6.63 9.16 -16.04
C MET A 1 -6.46 8.05 -15.01
N LYS A 2 -5.46 7.23 -15.21
CA LYS A 2 -5.13 6.21 -14.21
C LYS A 2 -4.13 6.75 -13.22
N TYR A 3 -4.38 6.45 -11.96
CA TYR A 3 -3.45 6.73 -10.86
C TYR A 3 -3.13 5.43 -10.14
N MET A 4 -1.88 5.28 -9.74
CA MET A 4 -1.50 4.21 -8.82
C MET A 4 -1.47 4.79 -7.41
N LEU A 5 -2.14 4.11 -6.50
CA LEU A 5 -2.16 4.45 -5.09
C LEU A 5 -1.18 3.51 -4.38
N LEU A 6 -0.03 4.04 -3.99
CA LEU A 6 1.04 3.26 -3.36
C LEU A 6 0.91 3.39 -1.86
N ILE A 7 0.64 2.28 -1.19
CA ILE A 7 0.37 2.26 0.25
C ILE A 7 1.69 2.02 0.97
N HIS A 8 2.18 3.06 1.65
CA HIS A 8 3.33 2.96 2.52
C HIS A 8 2.84 2.71 3.95
N GLN A 9 3.09 1.51 4.45
CA GLN A 9 2.46 1.03 5.67
C GLN A 9 2.89 1.81 6.90
N GLY A 10 4.16 2.21 6.99
CA GLY A 10 4.66 2.94 8.15
C GLY A 10 4.46 2.17 9.44
N SER A 11 3.89 2.84 10.45
CA SER A 11 3.54 2.22 11.72
C SER A 11 2.10 1.72 11.76
N ALA A 12 1.36 1.75 10.65
CA ALA A 12 -0.01 1.26 10.61
C ALA A 12 -0.04 -0.25 10.87
N PRO A 13 -0.89 -0.71 11.81
CA PRO A 13 -0.98 -2.13 12.12
C PRO A 13 -1.47 -2.94 10.92
N THR A 14 -0.94 -4.15 10.78
CA THR A 14 -1.35 -5.11 9.76
C THR A 14 -1.65 -6.46 10.39
N PRO A 15 -2.55 -7.28 9.78
CA PRO A 15 -2.90 -8.58 10.34
C PRO A 15 -1.73 -9.55 10.52
N TYR A 16 -0.62 -9.40 9.79
CA TYR A 16 0.53 -10.27 9.98
C TYR A 16 1.53 -9.75 11.03
N ASP A 17 1.33 -8.56 11.57
CA ASP A 17 1.98 -8.12 12.81
C ASP A 17 1.00 -8.35 13.95
N GLN A 18 1.02 -9.55 14.51
CA GLN A 18 0.04 -9.98 15.51
C GLN A 18 0.04 -9.09 16.75
N GLU A 19 1.20 -8.57 17.14
CA GLU A 19 1.27 -7.70 18.32
C GLU A 19 0.57 -6.37 18.09
N ALA A 20 0.94 -5.67 17.02
CA ALA A 20 0.36 -4.37 16.71
C ALA A 20 -1.13 -4.49 16.35
N TRP A 21 -1.49 -5.53 15.58
CA TRP A 21 -2.87 -5.79 15.20
C TRP A 21 -3.73 -6.12 16.42
N GLY A 22 -3.18 -6.91 17.34
CA GLY A 22 -3.89 -7.32 18.55
C GLY A 22 -4.13 -6.18 19.54
N ARG A 23 -3.44 -5.03 19.41
CA ARG A 23 -3.72 -3.84 20.23
C ARG A 23 -4.95 -3.07 19.75
N LEU A 24 -5.41 -3.33 18.54
CA LEU A 24 -6.65 -2.74 18.04
C LEU A 24 -7.83 -3.45 18.70
N THR A 25 -8.90 -2.70 18.95
CA THR A 25 -10.16 -3.32 19.36
C THR A 25 -10.74 -4.11 18.20
N GLU A 26 -11.67 -5.01 18.49
CA GLU A 26 -12.35 -5.78 17.45
C GLU A 26 -13.06 -4.86 16.46
N ASP A 27 -13.70 -3.78 16.95
CA ASP A 27 -14.37 -2.80 16.12
C ASP A 27 -13.38 -2.07 15.21
N GLU A 28 -12.20 -1.73 15.72
CA GLU A 28 -11.15 -1.09 14.91
C GLU A 28 -10.64 -2.04 13.82
N GLN A 29 -10.43 -3.32 14.15
CA GLN A 29 -10.03 -4.33 13.16
C GLN A 29 -11.09 -4.48 12.07
N GLN A 30 -12.37 -4.55 12.46
CA GLN A 30 -13.48 -4.66 11.51
C GLN A 30 -13.60 -3.41 10.64
N ALA A 31 -13.33 -2.23 11.19
CA ALA A 31 -13.34 -0.99 10.42
C ALA A 31 -12.26 -1.01 9.32
N VAL A 32 -11.07 -1.53 9.60
CA VAL A 32 -10.00 -1.66 8.60
C VAL A 32 -10.44 -2.59 7.48
N TYR A 33 -10.96 -3.77 7.80
CA TYR A 33 -11.46 -4.71 6.78
C TYR A 33 -12.59 -4.10 5.96
N GLY A 34 -13.52 -3.41 6.62
CA GLY A 34 -14.64 -2.76 5.93
C GLY A 34 -14.19 -1.66 4.98
N ASP A 35 -13.18 -0.89 5.38
CA ASP A 35 -12.64 0.18 4.53
C ASP A 35 -11.99 -0.38 3.26
N TYR A 36 -11.21 -1.45 3.38
CA TYR A 36 -10.62 -2.10 2.22
C TYR A 36 -11.68 -2.73 1.32
N GLN A 37 -12.70 -3.33 1.91
CA GLN A 37 -13.83 -3.88 1.13
C GLN A 37 -14.54 -2.78 0.35
N ALA A 38 -14.80 -1.63 0.99
CA ALA A 38 -15.44 -0.49 0.34
C ALA A 38 -14.57 0.08 -0.80
N LEU A 39 -13.24 0.14 -0.60
CA LEU A 39 -12.32 0.56 -1.65
C LEU A 39 -12.39 -0.38 -2.86
N ASN A 40 -12.38 -1.69 -2.62
CA ASN A 40 -12.45 -2.67 -3.70
C ASN A 40 -13.77 -2.61 -4.46
N GLN A 41 -14.83 -2.08 -3.87
CA GLN A 41 -16.15 -1.91 -4.49
C GLN A 41 -16.34 -0.52 -5.09
N THR A 42 -15.39 0.39 -4.92
CA THR A 42 -15.48 1.75 -5.47
C THR A 42 -15.34 1.70 -6.99
N PRO A 43 -16.26 2.31 -7.74
CA PRO A 43 -16.15 2.36 -9.20
C PRO A 43 -14.84 3.00 -9.64
N GLY A 44 -14.16 2.37 -10.61
CA GLY A 44 -12.88 2.83 -11.12
C GLY A 44 -11.67 2.29 -10.37
N VAL A 45 -11.86 1.71 -9.19
CA VAL A 45 -10.79 1.07 -8.44
C VAL A 45 -10.62 -0.36 -8.95
N SER A 46 -9.43 -0.67 -9.44
CA SER A 46 -9.04 -2.04 -9.74
C SER A 46 -8.54 -2.70 -8.45
N PRO A 47 -8.94 -3.94 -8.18
CA PRO A 47 -8.44 -4.62 -6.98
C PRO A 47 -6.92 -4.60 -6.92
N GLY A 48 -6.39 -4.13 -5.80
CA GLY A 48 -4.97 -4.11 -5.57
C GLY A 48 -4.48 -5.39 -4.90
N LEU A 49 -3.18 -5.42 -4.66
CA LEU A 49 -2.56 -6.54 -3.95
C LEU A 49 -1.92 -6.01 -2.68
N GLN A 50 -2.03 -6.81 -1.64
CA GLN A 50 -1.29 -6.59 -0.40
C GLN A 50 0.00 -7.37 -0.47
N LEU A 51 1.10 -6.74 -0.09
CA LEU A 51 2.41 -7.38 -0.05
C LEU A 51 2.65 -7.96 1.35
N GLN A 52 3.45 -9.01 1.41
CA GLN A 52 3.94 -9.53 2.67
C GLN A 52 4.91 -8.53 3.30
N SER A 53 5.30 -8.80 4.54
CA SER A 53 6.21 -7.95 5.30
C SER A 53 7.49 -7.64 4.51
N PRO A 54 8.03 -6.41 4.64
CA PRO A 54 9.26 -6.03 3.93
C PRO A 54 10.45 -6.96 4.16
N GLU A 55 10.53 -7.62 5.31
CA GLU A 55 11.61 -8.57 5.59
C GLU A 55 11.61 -9.76 4.63
N THR A 56 10.50 -10.05 3.97
CA THR A 56 10.42 -11.13 2.98
C THR A 56 10.91 -10.71 1.60
N ALA A 57 11.25 -9.44 1.42
CA ALA A 57 11.66 -8.91 0.12
C ALA A 57 13.04 -9.44 -0.29
N THR A 58 13.24 -9.54 -1.59
CA THR A 58 14.55 -9.77 -2.20
C THR A 58 14.80 -8.62 -3.17
N THR A 59 15.91 -7.94 -3.02
CA THR A 59 16.30 -6.85 -3.91
C THR A 59 17.28 -7.39 -4.95
N VAL A 60 17.03 -7.08 -6.22
CA VAL A 60 17.86 -7.52 -7.34
C VAL A 60 18.46 -6.29 -8.01
N ARG A 61 19.77 -6.35 -8.23
CA ARG A 61 20.51 -5.32 -8.99
C ARG A 61 21.36 -6.04 -10.05
N VAL A 62 21.64 -5.36 -11.13
CA VAL A 62 22.55 -5.86 -12.15
C VAL A 62 23.69 -4.85 -12.29
N GLU A 63 24.91 -5.30 -12.05
CA GLU A 63 26.11 -4.49 -12.16
C GLU A 63 27.14 -5.21 -13.02
N ASN A 64 27.68 -4.53 -14.02
CA ASN A 64 28.69 -5.10 -14.94
C ASN A 64 28.26 -6.46 -15.51
N GLY A 65 26.98 -6.60 -15.83
CA GLY A 65 26.43 -7.84 -16.39
C GLY A 65 26.18 -8.94 -15.36
N SER A 66 26.45 -8.69 -14.09
CA SER A 66 26.21 -9.67 -13.01
C SER A 66 24.96 -9.34 -12.23
N THR A 67 24.15 -10.36 -11.95
CA THR A 67 22.96 -10.24 -11.12
C THR A 67 23.37 -10.36 -9.64
N LEU A 68 23.00 -9.34 -8.87
CA LEU A 68 23.25 -9.31 -7.42
C LEU A 68 21.90 -9.36 -6.70
N THR A 69 21.82 -10.17 -5.65
CA THR A 69 20.61 -10.24 -4.83
C THR A 69 20.95 -9.92 -3.37
N THR A 70 20.03 -9.23 -2.72
CA THR A 70 20.14 -8.88 -1.30
C THR A 70 18.81 -9.16 -0.62
N ASP A 71 18.86 -9.79 0.55
CA ASP A 71 17.65 -10.00 1.34
C ASP A 71 17.16 -8.67 1.90
N GLY A 72 15.86 -8.47 1.83
CA GLY A 72 15.23 -7.27 2.34
C GLY A 72 14.91 -6.24 1.25
N PRO A 73 14.22 -5.15 1.60
CA PRO A 73 13.86 -4.11 0.66
C PRO A 73 15.07 -3.26 0.27
N PHE A 74 15.01 -2.63 -0.91
CA PHE A 74 16.08 -1.77 -1.43
C PHE A 74 16.41 -0.63 -0.49
N VAL A 75 15.39 -0.04 0.12
CA VAL A 75 15.54 1.00 1.14
C VAL A 75 14.85 0.53 2.41
N ALA A 76 15.61 0.45 3.51
CA ALA A 76 15.07 0.04 4.81
C ALA A 76 14.47 1.28 5.49
N ILE A 77 13.20 1.56 5.17
CA ILE A 77 12.46 2.67 5.76
C ILE A 77 11.18 2.17 6.42
N LYS A 78 10.68 2.97 7.37
CA LYS A 78 9.43 2.64 8.06
C LYS A 78 8.22 2.64 7.13
N GLU A 79 8.27 3.48 6.10
CA GLU A 79 7.21 3.63 5.11
C GLU A 79 7.37 2.66 3.95
N ALA A 80 7.85 1.45 4.22
CA ALA A 80 7.99 0.43 3.18
C ALA A 80 6.64 0.14 2.52
N LEU A 81 6.69 -0.12 1.20
CA LEU A 81 5.50 -0.38 0.41
C LEU A 81 4.78 -1.62 0.91
N GLY A 82 3.50 -1.47 1.28
CA GLY A 82 2.67 -2.57 1.79
C GLY A 82 1.62 -3.06 0.81
N GLY A 83 1.36 -2.31 -0.26
CA GLY A 83 0.35 -2.69 -1.25
C GLY A 83 0.08 -1.55 -2.21
N TYR A 84 -0.85 -1.80 -3.12
CA TYR A 84 -1.23 -0.78 -4.10
C TYR A 84 -2.64 -1.00 -4.62
N PHE A 85 -3.21 0.08 -5.15
CA PHE A 85 -4.43 0.06 -5.97
C PHE A 85 -4.17 0.84 -7.25
N VAL A 86 -4.95 0.54 -8.28
CA VAL A 86 -5.04 1.37 -9.48
C VAL A 86 -6.44 1.98 -9.53
N PHE A 87 -6.52 3.27 -9.75
CA PHE A 87 -7.80 3.99 -9.78
C PHE A 87 -7.92 4.80 -11.06
N GLU A 88 -8.98 4.55 -11.82
CA GLU A 88 -9.36 5.40 -12.96
C GLU A 88 -10.15 6.59 -12.44
N ALA A 89 -9.57 7.78 -12.48
CA ALA A 89 -10.14 8.99 -11.90
C ALA A 89 -10.30 10.07 -12.95
N ASP A 90 -11.26 10.96 -12.73
CA ASP A 90 -11.45 12.13 -13.60
C ASP A 90 -10.32 13.15 -13.43
N ASP A 91 -9.85 13.31 -12.18
CA ASP A 91 -8.80 14.26 -11.84
C ASP A 91 -8.03 13.81 -10.58
N LEU A 92 -7.01 14.57 -10.23
CA LEU A 92 -6.20 14.31 -9.05
C LEU A 92 -7.00 14.41 -7.76
N ASP A 93 -7.95 15.34 -7.67
CA ASP A 93 -8.75 15.51 -6.45
C ASP A 93 -9.58 14.26 -6.17
N ALA A 94 -10.13 13.62 -7.19
CA ALA A 94 -10.85 12.36 -7.04
C ALA A 94 -9.93 11.25 -6.54
N ALA A 95 -8.70 11.19 -7.05
CA ALA A 95 -7.71 10.20 -6.61
C ALA A 95 -7.30 10.45 -5.15
N ILE A 96 -7.12 11.71 -4.75
CA ILE A 96 -6.80 12.06 -3.36
C ILE A 96 -7.92 11.64 -2.42
N GLU A 97 -9.17 11.85 -2.82
CA GLU A 97 -10.32 11.44 -2.01
C GLU A 97 -10.33 9.93 -1.76
N VAL A 98 -10.12 9.13 -2.80
CA VAL A 98 -10.04 7.68 -2.66
C VAL A 98 -8.84 7.28 -1.79
N ALA A 99 -7.67 7.88 -2.02
CA ALA A 99 -6.47 7.61 -1.25
C ALA A 99 -6.66 7.90 0.25
N SER A 100 -7.43 8.95 0.58
CA SER A 100 -7.68 9.33 1.97
C SER A 100 -8.49 8.29 2.74
N ARG A 101 -9.19 7.40 2.04
CA ARG A 101 -9.99 6.33 2.66
C ARG A 101 -9.18 5.06 2.94
N VAL A 102 -7.94 4.98 2.46
CA VAL A 102 -7.07 3.85 2.77
C VAL A 102 -6.66 3.92 4.24
N PRO A 103 -6.87 2.86 5.03
CA PRO A 103 -6.58 2.90 6.47
C PRO A 103 -5.17 3.36 6.81
N ALA A 104 -4.15 2.98 6.05
CA ALA A 104 -2.77 3.39 6.31
C ALA A 104 -2.59 4.91 6.35
N ALA A 105 -3.37 5.66 5.57
CA ALA A 105 -3.26 7.12 5.50
C ALA A 105 -3.56 7.81 6.84
N ARG A 106 -4.42 7.19 7.69
CA ARG A 106 -4.79 7.76 8.99
C ARG A 106 -4.18 7.03 10.18
N MET A 107 -3.50 5.90 9.95
CA MET A 107 -3.05 5.02 11.03
C MET A 107 -1.53 4.99 11.18
N GLY A 108 -0.84 6.01 10.67
CA GLY A 108 0.62 6.12 10.82
C GLY A 108 1.43 5.78 9.59
N GLY A 109 0.75 5.54 8.48
CA GLY A 109 1.39 5.37 7.17
C GLY A 109 1.08 6.53 6.25
N ALA A 110 1.17 6.28 4.96
CA ALA A 110 0.88 7.27 3.92
C ALA A 110 0.46 6.57 2.64
N VAL A 111 -0.24 7.29 1.77
CA VAL A 111 -0.59 6.80 0.44
C VAL A 111 -0.03 7.79 -0.57
N GLU A 112 0.83 7.30 -1.43
CA GLU A 112 1.38 8.10 -2.51
C GLU A 112 0.50 7.93 -3.74
N VAL A 113 0.09 9.05 -4.34
CA VAL A 113 -0.76 9.06 -5.52
C VAL A 113 0.11 9.43 -6.72
N ARG A 114 0.20 8.54 -7.70
CA ARG A 114 1.04 8.77 -8.87
C ARG A 114 0.28 8.54 -10.16
N PRO A 115 0.28 9.52 -11.10
CA PRO A 115 -0.27 9.25 -12.43
C PRO A 115 0.47 8.12 -13.12
N VAL A 116 -0.28 7.25 -13.78
CA VAL A 116 0.30 6.18 -14.58
C VAL A 116 0.57 6.72 -15.99
N VAL A 117 1.75 6.42 -16.51
CA VAL A 117 2.07 6.77 -17.89
C VAL A 117 1.30 5.85 -18.81
N GLU A 118 0.56 6.42 -19.74
CA GLU A 118 -0.18 5.68 -20.76
C GLU A 118 0.49 5.90 -22.11
N TYR A 119 0.97 4.81 -22.73
CA TYR A 119 1.65 4.84 -24.01
C TYR A 119 0.67 4.75 -25.18
#